data_a68f531cb3f90541815951d40ffe3a75
#
_entry.id   a68f531cb3f90541815951d40ffe3a75
#
_cell.length_a   1.000
_cell.length_b   1.000
_cell.length_c   1.000
_cell.angle_alpha   90.00
_cell.angle_beta   90.00
_cell.angle_gamma   90.00
#
_symmetry.space_group_name_H-M   'P 1'
#
loop_
_entity.id
_entity.type
_entity.pdbx_description
1 polymer ?
#
loop_
_entity_poly.entity_id
_entity_poly.type
_entity_poly.pdbx_seq_one_letter_code
_entity_poly.pdbx_strand_id
1 'polypeptide(L)'
;MITKIAITILLGLALVGFHNMEVRPINDLPLSEPTPDELFMERISEIESGGNHRVVNQYGMMGKYQFGMSTVRAVGLQVSRDEFLRNPELQDTAMVRLMKLHEQELKHLIERYEGRVIKGVKITRASVLAGAHFAGAGGVRAFLTNHDEYGTIDGNGTTLKYYMSKFKDMHLPIISL
;
A
#
# COMPACT_ATOMS: atom_id res chain seq x y z
N MET A 1 27.76 57.36 57.94
CA MET A 1 28.70 57.30 56.80
C MET A 1 28.50 55.93 56.12
N ILE A 2 27.68 55.90 55.08
CA ILE A 2 27.30 54.68 54.44
C ILE A 2 27.88 54.64 53.01
N THR A 3 28.84 53.77 52.80
CA THR A 3 29.58 53.61 51.54
C THR A 3 28.73 52.87 50.54
N LYS A 4 28.40 53.51 49.44
CA LYS A 4 27.68 52.88 48.31
C LYS A 4 28.68 52.06 47.48
N ILE A 5 28.46 50.75 47.40
CA ILE A 5 29.18 49.87 46.49
C ILE A 5 28.38 49.86 45.20
N ALA A 6 28.92 50.33 44.09
CA ALA A 6 28.34 50.24 42.75
C ALA A 6 28.75 48.91 42.15
N ILE A 7 27.78 48.07 41.89
CA ILE A 7 27.97 46.81 41.13
C ILE A 7 27.75 47.15 39.67
N THR A 8 28.83 47.12 38.89
CA THR A 8 28.77 47.25 37.42
C THR A 8 28.46 45.87 36.82
N ILE A 9 27.27 45.66 36.34
CA ILE A 9 26.90 44.45 35.57
C ILE A 9 27.32 44.68 34.14
N LEU A 10 28.34 43.93 33.69
CA LEU A 10 28.78 43.89 32.30
C LEU A 10 27.85 42.98 31.54
N LEU A 11 26.91 43.53 30.78
CA LEU A 11 26.06 42.78 29.84
C LEU A 11 26.90 42.44 28.60
N GLY A 12 27.42 41.20 28.53
CA GLY A 12 28.02 40.65 27.34
C GLY A 12 26.90 40.29 26.32
N LEU A 13 26.73 41.12 25.31
CA LEU A 13 25.93 40.74 24.13
C LEU A 13 26.69 39.66 23.37
N ALA A 14 26.27 38.40 23.52
CA ALA A 14 26.60 37.35 22.58
C ALA A 14 25.79 37.57 21.31
N LEU A 15 26.39 38.16 20.30
CA LEU A 15 25.87 38.16 18.91
C LEU A 15 25.95 36.71 18.38
N VAL A 16 24.91 35.94 18.63
CA VAL A 16 24.69 34.69 17.92
C VAL A 16 24.28 35.07 16.49
N GLY A 17 25.21 34.92 15.55
CA GLY A 17 24.95 35.13 14.14
C GLY A 17 23.83 34.21 13.69
N PHE A 18 22.69 34.78 13.41
CA PHE A 18 21.68 34.10 12.62
C PHE A 18 22.24 33.95 11.21
N HIS A 19 22.87 32.78 10.96
CA HIS A 19 23.20 32.35 9.62
C HIS A 19 21.89 32.28 8.88
N ASN A 20 21.78 32.97 7.76
CA ASN A 20 20.62 32.93 6.87
C ASN A 20 20.29 31.45 6.54
N MET A 21 19.32 30.87 7.23
CA MET A 21 18.69 29.65 6.78
C MET A 21 17.91 30.05 5.53
N GLU A 22 18.50 29.76 4.36
CA GLU A 22 17.74 29.78 3.11
C GLU A 22 16.59 28.81 3.25
N VAL A 23 15.40 29.35 3.42
CA VAL A 23 14.15 28.57 3.35
C VAL A 23 13.97 28.21 1.88
N ARG A 24 14.40 27.02 1.51
CA ARG A 24 14.13 26.50 0.17
C ARG A 24 12.63 26.38 -0.01
N PRO A 25 12.05 26.88 -1.12
CA PRO A 25 10.66 26.69 -1.41
C PRO A 25 10.36 25.19 -1.47
N ILE A 26 9.20 24.78 -0.93
CA ILE A 26 8.76 23.36 -0.84
C ILE A 26 8.76 22.68 -2.22
N ASN A 27 8.64 23.45 -3.29
CA ASN A 27 8.66 22.96 -4.68
C ASN A 27 10.06 22.50 -5.16
N ASP A 28 11.14 22.81 -4.44
CA ASP A 28 12.50 22.40 -4.79
C ASP A 28 12.97 21.15 -4.01
N LEU A 29 12.09 20.55 -3.21
CA LEU A 29 12.37 19.24 -2.62
C LEU A 29 12.28 18.18 -3.74
N PRO A 30 13.33 17.34 -3.93
CA PRO A 30 13.24 16.24 -4.88
C PRO A 30 12.04 15.36 -4.46
N LEU A 31 11.15 15.07 -5.42
CA LEU A 31 10.10 14.08 -5.21
C LEU A 31 10.80 12.79 -4.76
N SER A 32 10.42 12.25 -3.62
CA SER A 32 10.93 10.97 -3.16
C SER A 32 10.56 9.91 -4.20
N GLU A 33 11.51 9.04 -4.54
CA GLU A 33 11.20 7.87 -5.37
C GLU A 33 10.07 7.07 -4.71
N PRO A 34 9.12 6.56 -5.50
CA PRO A 34 8.00 5.79 -4.95
C PRO A 34 8.51 4.55 -4.21
N THR A 35 7.92 4.28 -3.08
CA THR A 35 8.24 3.10 -2.28
C THR A 35 7.78 1.81 -2.99
N PRO A 36 8.35 0.64 -2.66
CA PRO A 36 7.89 -0.64 -3.19
C PRO A 36 6.39 -0.89 -2.97
N ASP A 37 5.83 -0.44 -1.86
CA ASP A 37 4.41 -0.57 -1.53
C ASP A 37 3.55 0.31 -2.45
N GLU A 38 3.98 1.55 -2.71
CA GLU A 38 3.31 2.45 -3.65
C GLU A 38 3.34 1.89 -5.07
N LEU A 39 4.48 1.40 -5.55
CA LEU A 39 4.60 0.75 -6.86
C LEU A 39 3.72 -0.48 -6.98
N PHE A 40 3.62 -1.28 -5.91
CA PHE A 40 2.75 -2.45 -5.88
C PHE A 40 1.26 -2.06 -5.98
N MET A 41 0.82 -1.08 -5.20
CA MET A 41 -0.55 -0.58 -5.23
C MET A 41 -0.88 0.08 -6.57
N GLU A 42 0.03 0.87 -7.12
CA GLU A 42 -0.11 1.47 -8.45
C GLU A 42 -0.30 0.39 -9.52
N ARG A 43 0.51 -0.67 -9.50
CA ARG A 43 0.40 -1.78 -10.43
C ARG A 43 -0.94 -2.50 -10.35
N ILE A 44 -1.49 -2.72 -9.16
CA ILE A 44 -2.85 -3.26 -9.01
C ILE A 44 -3.87 -2.27 -9.58
N SER A 45 -3.78 -1.01 -9.24
CA SER A 45 -4.67 0.05 -9.72
C SER A 45 -4.70 0.14 -11.26
N GLU A 46 -3.55 0.05 -11.91
CA GLU A 46 -3.46 0.01 -13.37
C GLU A 46 -4.20 -1.19 -13.99
N ILE A 47 -4.03 -2.39 -13.40
CA ILE A 47 -4.65 -3.61 -13.89
C ILE A 47 -6.18 -3.56 -13.70
N GLU A 48 -6.66 -3.07 -12.56
CA GLU A 48 -8.06 -3.10 -12.18
C GLU A 48 -8.90 -2.00 -12.87
N SER A 49 -8.35 -0.83 -13.07
CA SER A 49 -9.14 0.33 -13.51
C SER A 49 -8.41 1.36 -14.38
N GLY A 50 -7.13 1.10 -14.71
CA GLY A 50 -6.28 2.15 -15.31
C GLY A 50 -6.08 3.35 -14.41
N GLY A 51 -6.07 3.16 -13.09
CA GLY A 51 -5.90 4.22 -12.09
C GLY A 51 -7.17 5.03 -11.78
N ASN A 52 -8.32 4.71 -12.38
CA ASN A 52 -9.53 5.51 -12.23
C ASN A 52 -10.26 5.23 -10.91
N HIS A 53 -10.18 6.19 -9.98
CA HIS A 53 -10.83 6.07 -8.67
C HIS A 53 -12.36 6.23 -8.68
N ARG A 54 -12.96 6.67 -9.80
CA ARG A 54 -14.42 6.88 -9.92
C ARG A 54 -15.14 5.81 -10.70
N VAL A 55 -14.42 4.85 -11.27
CA VAL A 55 -15.03 3.81 -12.09
C VAL A 55 -15.83 2.82 -11.23
N VAL A 56 -16.93 2.36 -11.80
CA VAL A 56 -17.70 1.24 -11.27
C VAL A 56 -17.91 0.27 -12.42
N ASN A 57 -17.53 -0.99 -12.24
CA ASN A 57 -17.71 -2.00 -13.26
C ASN A 57 -19.13 -2.58 -13.25
N GLN A 58 -19.41 -3.45 -14.21
CA GLN A 58 -20.73 -4.14 -14.37
C GLN A 58 -21.12 -5.01 -13.17
N TYR A 59 -20.17 -5.42 -12.33
CA TYR A 59 -20.39 -6.20 -11.12
C TYR A 59 -20.53 -5.33 -9.87
N GLY A 60 -20.50 -3.99 -10.02
CA GLY A 60 -20.62 -3.05 -8.92
C GLY A 60 -19.31 -2.84 -8.11
N MET A 61 -18.19 -3.36 -8.61
CA MET A 61 -16.89 -3.11 -8.01
C MET A 61 -16.43 -1.67 -8.30
N MET A 62 -15.73 -1.05 -7.34
CA MET A 62 -15.56 0.40 -7.29
C MET A 62 -14.10 0.82 -7.18
N GLY A 63 -13.82 1.95 -7.85
CA GLY A 63 -12.60 2.71 -7.68
C GLY A 63 -11.37 2.06 -8.29
N LYS A 64 -10.22 2.64 -7.98
CA LYS A 64 -8.96 2.25 -8.62
C LYS A 64 -8.55 0.80 -8.36
N TYR A 65 -9.02 0.20 -7.26
CA TYR A 65 -8.71 -1.20 -6.90
C TYR A 65 -9.92 -2.13 -7.05
N GLN A 66 -11.02 -1.69 -7.64
CA GLN A 66 -12.23 -2.46 -7.85
C GLN A 66 -12.79 -3.15 -6.59
N PHE A 67 -12.99 -2.34 -5.53
CA PHE A 67 -13.51 -2.84 -4.25
C PHE A 67 -15.02 -3.10 -4.28
N GLY A 68 -15.43 -4.22 -3.70
CA GLY A 68 -16.82 -4.42 -3.25
C GLY A 68 -17.07 -3.72 -1.90
N MET A 69 -18.28 -3.19 -1.67
CA MET A 69 -18.63 -2.55 -0.39
C MET A 69 -18.52 -3.48 0.83
N SER A 70 -18.69 -4.80 0.63
CA SER A 70 -18.46 -5.79 1.71
C SER A 70 -17.00 -5.78 2.16
N THR A 71 -16.06 -5.74 1.22
CA THR A 71 -14.62 -5.68 1.51
C THR A 71 -14.26 -4.36 2.19
N VAL A 72 -14.81 -3.22 1.72
CA VAL A 72 -14.61 -1.90 2.34
C VAL A 72 -15.02 -1.92 3.82
N ARG A 73 -16.16 -2.53 4.14
CA ARG A 73 -16.62 -2.69 5.53
C ARG A 73 -15.76 -3.68 6.32
N ALA A 74 -15.34 -4.79 5.69
CA ALA A 74 -14.52 -5.81 6.34
C ALA A 74 -13.14 -5.26 6.78
N VAL A 75 -12.59 -4.28 6.04
CA VAL A 75 -11.36 -3.59 6.44
C VAL A 75 -11.60 -2.41 7.39
N GLY A 76 -12.81 -2.31 7.97
CA GLY A 76 -13.15 -1.36 9.04
C GLY A 76 -13.46 0.06 8.56
N LEU A 77 -13.86 0.25 7.29
CA LEU A 77 -14.31 1.53 6.79
C LEU A 77 -15.85 1.59 6.77
N GLN A 78 -16.41 2.55 7.51
CA GLN A 78 -17.86 2.79 7.61
C GLN A 78 -18.22 4.03 6.80
N VAL A 79 -18.18 3.90 5.48
CA VAL A 79 -18.40 4.98 4.51
C VAL A 79 -19.47 4.60 3.50
N SER A 80 -20.13 5.59 2.91
CA SER A 80 -21.04 5.38 1.80
C SER A 80 -20.28 5.06 0.50
N ARG A 81 -20.99 4.46 -0.47
CA ARG A 81 -20.43 4.21 -1.80
C ARG A 81 -19.93 5.50 -2.47
N ASP A 82 -20.73 6.54 -2.40
CA ASP A 82 -20.42 7.84 -3.02
C ASP A 82 -19.21 8.52 -2.38
N GLU A 83 -19.10 8.43 -1.07
CA GLU A 83 -17.96 8.94 -0.33
C GLU A 83 -16.69 8.18 -0.70
N PHE A 84 -16.74 6.85 -0.76
CA PHE A 84 -15.62 6.01 -1.18
C PHE A 84 -15.14 6.35 -2.60
N LEU A 85 -16.07 6.52 -3.56
CA LEU A 85 -15.74 6.85 -4.94
C LEU A 85 -15.18 8.27 -5.13
N ARG A 86 -15.56 9.21 -4.27
CA ARG A 86 -15.05 10.59 -4.34
C ARG A 86 -13.71 10.78 -3.66
N ASN A 87 -13.27 9.81 -2.86
CA ASN A 87 -12.07 9.97 -2.03
C ASN A 87 -11.03 8.87 -2.34
N PRO A 88 -10.03 9.15 -3.19
CA PRO A 88 -8.98 8.20 -3.53
C PRO A 88 -8.12 7.77 -2.32
N GLU A 89 -7.96 8.63 -1.30
CA GLU A 89 -7.20 8.32 -0.09
C GLU A 89 -7.90 7.25 0.77
N LEU A 90 -9.26 7.24 0.77
CA LEU A 90 -10.01 6.16 1.41
C LEU A 90 -9.81 4.82 0.68
N GLN A 91 -9.65 4.86 -0.64
CA GLN A 91 -9.37 3.66 -1.43
C GLN A 91 -7.98 3.12 -1.14
N ASP A 92 -6.97 4.00 -1.01
CA ASP A 92 -5.62 3.62 -0.59
C ASP A 92 -5.61 3.05 0.83
N THR A 93 -6.32 3.69 1.74
CA THR A 93 -6.48 3.18 3.12
C THR A 93 -7.12 1.79 3.14
N ALA A 94 -8.16 1.57 2.34
CA ALA A 94 -8.80 0.26 2.21
C ALA A 94 -7.81 -0.79 1.69
N MET A 95 -7.02 -0.44 0.66
CA MET A 95 -6.05 -1.33 0.05
C MET A 95 -4.95 -1.72 1.04
N VAL A 96 -4.38 -0.76 1.74
CA VAL A 96 -3.37 -0.99 2.78
C VAL A 96 -3.91 -1.94 3.87
N ARG A 97 -5.13 -1.69 4.36
CA ARG A 97 -5.73 -2.53 5.40
C ARG A 97 -6.02 -3.96 4.89
N LEU A 98 -6.48 -4.10 3.65
CA LEU A 98 -6.71 -5.39 3.01
C LEU A 98 -5.41 -6.17 2.86
N MET A 99 -4.34 -5.51 2.42
CA MET A 99 -3.03 -6.16 2.27
C MET A 99 -2.49 -6.66 3.62
N LYS A 100 -2.62 -5.86 4.68
CA LYS A 100 -2.25 -6.29 6.05
C LYS A 100 -3.04 -7.53 6.49
N LEU A 101 -4.34 -7.54 6.24
CA LEU A 101 -5.20 -8.67 6.58
C LEU A 101 -4.76 -9.93 5.84
N HIS A 102 -4.58 -9.84 4.52
CA HIS A 102 -4.13 -10.96 3.70
C HIS A 102 -2.73 -11.44 4.07
N GLU A 103 -1.86 -10.53 4.43
CA GLU A 103 -0.53 -10.91 4.91
C GLU A 103 -0.59 -11.70 6.21
N GLN A 104 -1.38 -11.28 7.18
CA GLN A 104 -1.58 -12.02 8.43
C GLN A 104 -2.15 -13.43 8.16
N GLU A 105 -3.16 -13.53 7.28
CA GLU A 105 -3.81 -14.80 6.94
C GLU A 105 -2.90 -15.75 6.16
N LEU A 106 -1.98 -15.22 5.35
CA LEU A 106 -1.14 -15.99 4.42
C LEU A 106 0.33 -16.08 4.83
N LYS A 107 0.72 -15.46 5.93
CA LYS A 107 2.12 -15.41 6.41
C LYS A 107 2.82 -16.77 6.33
N HIS A 108 2.21 -17.82 6.88
CA HIS A 108 2.78 -19.16 6.91
C HIS A 108 2.94 -19.78 5.51
N LEU A 109 2.09 -19.39 4.54
CA LEU A 109 2.20 -19.85 3.15
C LEU A 109 3.28 -19.05 2.40
N ILE A 110 3.38 -17.75 2.65
CA ILE A 110 4.46 -16.92 2.12
C ILE A 110 5.80 -17.53 2.56
N GLU A 111 6.02 -17.69 3.86
CA GLU A 111 7.24 -18.25 4.43
C GLU A 111 7.58 -19.65 3.87
N ARG A 112 6.56 -20.49 3.66
CA ARG A 112 6.73 -21.85 3.16
C ARG A 112 7.09 -21.92 1.68
N TYR A 113 6.53 -21.05 0.85
CA TYR A 113 6.60 -21.16 -0.61
C TYR A 113 7.42 -20.06 -1.28
N GLU A 114 7.82 -19.00 -0.58
CA GLU A 114 8.59 -17.90 -1.15
C GLU A 114 9.86 -18.42 -1.86
N GLY A 115 10.10 -17.88 -3.06
CA GLY A 115 11.19 -18.28 -3.94
C GLY A 115 10.94 -19.55 -4.76
N ARG A 116 9.93 -20.36 -4.43
CA ARG A 116 9.59 -21.57 -5.18
C ARG A 116 8.80 -21.22 -6.44
N VAL A 117 8.87 -22.10 -7.43
CA VAL A 117 8.01 -22.05 -8.62
C VAL A 117 6.89 -23.07 -8.45
N ILE A 118 5.65 -22.59 -8.36
CA ILE A 118 4.44 -23.40 -8.25
C ILE A 118 3.60 -23.18 -9.50
N LYS A 119 3.28 -24.24 -10.23
CA LYS A 119 2.49 -24.17 -11.47
C LYS A 119 3.01 -23.11 -12.46
N GLY A 120 4.33 -22.93 -12.54
CA GLY A 120 4.98 -21.97 -13.43
C GLY A 120 4.99 -20.52 -12.93
N VAL A 121 4.49 -20.25 -11.73
CA VAL A 121 4.56 -18.93 -11.09
C VAL A 121 5.63 -18.95 -10.00
N LYS A 122 6.59 -18.03 -10.06
CA LYS A 122 7.49 -17.78 -8.95
C LYS A 122 6.69 -17.16 -7.81
N ILE A 123 6.68 -17.84 -6.67
CA ILE A 123 5.97 -17.38 -5.49
C ILE A 123 6.83 -16.34 -4.79
N THR A 124 6.31 -15.14 -4.70
CA THR A 124 6.88 -14.02 -3.95
C THR A 124 5.78 -13.44 -3.07
N ARG A 125 6.15 -12.69 -2.06
CA ARG A 125 5.19 -11.96 -1.24
C ARG A 125 4.23 -11.12 -2.11
N ALA A 126 4.77 -10.38 -3.10
CA ALA A 126 3.98 -9.58 -4.02
C ALA A 126 2.98 -10.43 -4.83
N SER A 127 3.41 -11.57 -5.40
CA SER A 127 2.51 -12.45 -6.15
C SER A 127 1.39 -13.04 -5.28
N VAL A 128 1.69 -13.40 -4.03
CA VAL A 128 0.71 -13.91 -3.07
C VAL A 128 -0.31 -12.85 -2.68
N LEU A 129 0.14 -11.64 -2.32
CA LEU A 129 -0.76 -10.56 -1.89
C LEU A 129 -1.63 -10.04 -3.05
N ALA A 130 -1.07 -9.92 -4.26
CA ALA A 130 -1.85 -9.60 -5.45
C ALA A 130 -2.88 -10.70 -5.74
N GLY A 131 -2.50 -11.97 -5.66
CA GLY A 131 -3.44 -13.08 -5.79
C GLY A 131 -4.54 -13.06 -4.74
N ALA A 132 -4.24 -12.65 -3.52
CA ALA A 132 -5.22 -12.53 -2.44
C ALA A 132 -6.18 -11.36 -2.66
N HIS A 133 -5.73 -10.26 -3.26
CA HIS A 133 -6.61 -9.19 -3.72
C HIS A 133 -7.62 -9.71 -4.76
N PHE A 134 -7.14 -10.48 -5.74
CA PHE A 134 -7.95 -11.02 -6.83
C PHE A 134 -8.94 -12.10 -6.38
N ALA A 135 -8.50 -13.10 -5.61
CA ALA A 135 -9.27 -14.31 -5.29
C ALA A 135 -9.50 -14.56 -3.79
N GLY A 136 -9.10 -13.61 -2.94
CA GLY A 136 -9.08 -13.78 -1.50
C GLY A 136 -7.99 -14.74 -1.02
N ALA A 137 -7.71 -14.74 0.28
CA ALA A 137 -6.70 -15.63 0.89
C ALA A 137 -7.04 -17.11 0.70
N GLY A 138 -8.33 -17.46 0.69
CA GLY A 138 -8.81 -18.83 0.42
C GLY A 138 -8.44 -19.32 -0.98
N GLY A 139 -8.59 -18.48 -2.00
CA GLY A 139 -8.22 -18.79 -3.38
C GLY A 139 -6.72 -19.03 -3.53
N VAL A 140 -5.89 -18.18 -2.94
CA VAL A 140 -4.43 -18.35 -2.94
C VAL A 140 -4.02 -19.63 -2.21
N ARG A 141 -4.62 -19.92 -1.06
CA ARG A 141 -4.36 -21.16 -0.32
C ARG A 141 -4.66 -22.38 -1.18
N ALA A 142 -5.83 -22.40 -1.83
CA ALA A 142 -6.21 -23.49 -2.72
C ALA A 142 -5.24 -23.63 -3.90
N PHE A 143 -4.84 -22.52 -4.53
CA PHE A 143 -3.86 -22.52 -5.62
C PHE A 143 -2.52 -23.12 -5.19
N LEU A 144 -2.01 -22.76 -4.02
CA LEU A 144 -0.71 -23.24 -3.55
C LEU A 144 -0.73 -24.71 -3.08
N THR A 145 -1.87 -25.24 -2.63
CA THR A 145 -1.95 -26.57 -2.00
C THR A 145 -2.71 -27.62 -2.82
N ASN A 146 -3.57 -27.22 -3.76
CA ASN A 146 -4.39 -28.11 -4.56
C ASN A 146 -3.75 -28.39 -5.93
N HIS A 147 -4.35 -29.36 -6.65
CA HIS A 147 -3.90 -29.74 -8.01
C HIS A 147 -4.50 -28.90 -9.14
N ASP A 148 -5.37 -27.92 -8.84
CA ASP A 148 -5.93 -27.05 -9.86
C ASP A 148 -4.84 -26.17 -10.49
N GLU A 149 -4.60 -26.34 -11.79
CA GLU A 149 -3.51 -25.71 -12.55
C GLU A 149 -3.65 -24.18 -12.62
N TYR A 150 -4.87 -23.67 -12.68
CA TYR A 150 -5.13 -22.26 -12.98
C TYR A 150 -5.61 -21.46 -11.76
N GLY A 151 -6.17 -22.13 -10.77
CA GLY A 151 -6.82 -21.50 -9.62
C GLY A 151 -8.18 -20.86 -10.00
N THR A 152 -8.63 -19.96 -9.16
CA THR A 152 -9.88 -19.20 -9.37
C THR A 152 -9.86 -18.45 -10.71
N ILE A 153 -11.01 -18.43 -11.40
CA ILE A 153 -11.23 -17.69 -12.65
C ILE A 153 -12.31 -16.63 -12.39
N ASP A 154 -12.05 -15.38 -12.76
CA ASP A 154 -13.02 -14.29 -12.64
C ASP A 154 -14.06 -14.29 -13.77
N GLY A 155 -15.02 -13.34 -13.68
CA GLY A 155 -16.07 -13.20 -14.70
C GLY A 155 -15.58 -12.78 -16.09
N ASN A 156 -14.32 -12.35 -16.23
CA ASN A 156 -13.67 -11.97 -17.48
C ASN A 156 -12.74 -13.06 -18.04
N GLY A 157 -12.67 -14.22 -17.38
CA GLY A 157 -11.82 -15.33 -17.77
C GLY A 157 -10.35 -15.20 -17.31
N THR A 158 -10.02 -14.23 -16.45
CA THR A 158 -8.70 -14.08 -15.87
C THR A 158 -8.49 -15.16 -14.81
N THR A 159 -7.36 -15.85 -14.86
CA THR A 159 -7.03 -16.89 -13.88
C THR A 159 -6.18 -16.31 -12.76
N LEU A 160 -6.30 -16.88 -11.55
CA LEU A 160 -5.44 -16.52 -10.42
C LEU A 160 -3.94 -16.70 -10.76
N LYS A 161 -3.60 -17.81 -11.45
CA LYS A 161 -2.25 -18.06 -11.97
C LYS A 161 -1.71 -16.90 -12.80
N TYR A 162 -2.50 -16.45 -13.78
CA TYR A 162 -2.12 -15.34 -14.65
C TYR A 162 -1.98 -14.05 -13.85
N TYR A 163 -2.91 -13.75 -12.96
CA TYR A 163 -2.86 -12.53 -12.14
C TYR A 163 -1.60 -12.51 -11.25
N MET A 164 -1.33 -13.58 -10.51
CA MET A 164 -0.13 -13.71 -9.67
C MET A 164 1.17 -13.57 -10.48
N SER A 165 1.18 -14.07 -11.74
CA SER A 165 2.36 -14.00 -12.60
C SER A 165 2.79 -12.57 -12.96
N LYS A 166 1.87 -11.59 -12.90
CA LYS A 166 2.15 -10.18 -13.15
C LYS A 166 2.99 -9.52 -12.05
N PHE A 167 3.06 -10.15 -10.88
CA PHE A 167 3.72 -9.63 -9.68
C PHE A 167 4.91 -10.51 -9.22
N LYS A 168 5.22 -11.58 -9.95
CA LYS A 168 6.24 -12.57 -9.56
C LYS A 168 7.67 -12.01 -9.42
N ASP A 169 7.95 -10.92 -10.10
CA ASP A 169 9.28 -10.29 -10.13
C ASP A 169 9.31 -8.97 -9.31
N MET A 170 8.19 -8.58 -8.70
CA MET A 170 8.15 -7.42 -7.82
C MET A 170 8.73 -7.77 -6.44
N HIS A 171 9.62 -6.92 -5.97
CA HIS A 171 10.09 -6.98 -4.58
C HIS A 171 9.14 -6.17 -3.71
N LEU A 172 8.50 -6.84 -2.76
CA LEU A 172 7.65 -6.22 -1.76
C LEU A 172 8.20 -6.58 -0.38
N PRO A 173 8.86 -5.67 0.32
CA PRO A 173 9.36 -5.90 1.67
C PRO A 173 8.19 -6.11 2.63
N ILE A 174 8.49 -6.49 3.89
CA ILE A 174 7.46 -6.60 4.94
C ILE A 174 6.79 -5.23 5.07
N ILE A 175 5.46 -5.19 4.91
CA ILE A 175 4.68 -3.96 5.01
C ILE A 175 4.84 -3.41 6.43
N SER A 176 5.77 -2.47 6.58
CA SER A 176 5.99 -1.72 7.82
C SER A 176 5.04 -0.53 7.84
N LEU A 177 3.74 -0.81 8.02
CA LEU A 177 2.70 0.23 8.02
C LEU A 177 2.17 0.43 9.43
#